data_898fa9527d04c3d4df1c2716f4dec69e
#
_entry.id   898fa9527d04c3d4df1c2716f4dec69e
#
_cell.length_a   1.000
_cell.length_b   1.000
_cell.length_c   1.000
_cell.angle_alpha   90.00
_cell.angle_beta   90.00
_cell.angle_gamma   90.00
#
_symmetry.space_group_name_H-M   'P 1'
#
loop_
_entity.id
_entity.type
_entity.pdbx_description
1 polymer ?
#
loop_
_entity_poly.entity_id
_entity_poly.type
_entity_poly.pdbx_seq_one_letter_code
_entity_poly.pdbx_strand_id
1 'polypeptide(L)'
;MVRSIFNQSRLISSIASRPVLVVAVIAATISLLSFLYFFSNGMTNVYGDGVAHVNIARKVVDSPDSSLRQHYIQIGSPWLPLQTVLMLPLVANDWMWRTGASGSIISMISLVGAAIVLYLLARGFYRSEEGIAKKALPAVSVGILLFNPSVLYLQSTPMSELLFMAVLAAAVYTLQRWMDNQTLRRLVLAALIMTLATLARYEAWAVAALCVPIVTLTTIGDWSTKLKSGAIYSVLVAIGPIYWLWHNWLIYGNAFEFLTGPNSARGLYLQNRANLGWSAVFAGHPLLDALTIAMAVAVCAGPFVLLLGTAGFVSSSLKKKRTMILQWPHLLLIVPFLFHVFSLYRGEIQIFPLSAFGLLNVRYGLPHLLAVALFAPAIVTLCKGKSIRWAIMGICLIVALQYGYLISDGVRQLAVFQEGYRNGVNSKAARERARVASFLRDNPPTQMTLMHTGALGPVVPQSGMRFSKIIHEGTARWYQLDDGIPEDISDVILQQGDPLDTRLRVSTTLSGELASRFQEQLSVGNIRVLVRKN
;
A
#
# COMPACT_ATOMS: atom_id res chain seq x y z
N MET A 1 -29.65 32.27 3.04
CA MET A 1 -28.79 31.47 3.97
C MET A 1 -29.46 30.20 4.48
N VAL A 2 -30.74 30.17 4.83
CA VAL A 2 -31.45 28.97 5.34
C VAL A 2 -31.64 27.86 4.29
N ARG A 3 -31.78 28.16 2.99
CA ARG A 3 -31.88 27.15 1.91
C ARG A 3 -30.58 26.38 1.60
N SER A 4 -29.40 26.88 2.02
CA SER A 4 -28.12 26.19 1.80
C SER A 4 -27.90 25.05 2.83
N ILE A 5 -28.44 25.20 4.03
CA ILE A 5 -28.34 24.20 5.12
C ILE A 5 -29.22 22.98 4.80
N PHE A 6 -30.40 23.18 4.21
CA PHE A 6 -31.29 22.08 3.80
C PHE A 6 -30.77 21.24 2.64
N ASN A 7 -29.87 21.79 1.78
CA ASN A 7 -29.22 20.99 0.74
C ASN A 7 -28.03 20.15 1.26
N GLN A 8 -27.43 20.53 2.39
CA GLN A 8 -26.42 19.68 3.04
C GLN A 8 -27.03 18.40 3.65
N SER A 9 -28.24 18.49 4.21
CA SER A 9 -28.94 17.32 4.76
C SER A 9 -29.29 16.28 3.68
N ARG A 10 -29.59 16.71 2.44
CA ARG A 10 -29.83 15.78 1.32
C ARG A 10 -28.55 15.06 0.81
N LEU A 11 -27.38 15.68 0.96
CA LEU A 11 -26.12 15.01 0.62
C LEU A 11 -25.75 13.94 1.66
N ILE A 12 -25.96 14.23 2.94
CA ILE A 12 -25.78 13.28 4.05
C ILE A 12 -26.83 12.16 4.00
N SER A 13 -28.08 12.47 3.64
CA SER A 13 -29.14 11.47 3.49
C SER A 13 -28.92 10.50 2.32
N SER A 14 -28.16 10.89 1.28
CA SER A 14 -27.80 9.97 0.18
C SER A 14 -26.70 8.96 0.57
N ILE A 15 -25.89 9.27 1.56
CA ILE A 15 -24.86 8.37 2.12
C ILE A 15 -25.51 7.40 3.11
N ALA A 16 -26.52 7.85 3.87
CA ALA A 16 -27.26 7.06 4.85
C ALA A 16 -28.45 6.27 4.25
N SER A 17 -28.39 5.86 2.96
CA SER A 17 -29.39 4.93 2.45
C SER A 17 -29.23 3.57 3.15
N ARG A 18 -30.33 2.96 3.58
CA ARG A 18 -30.32 1.64 4.28
C ARG A 18 -29.34 0.63 3.66
N PRO A 19 -29.24 0.46 2.31
CA PRO A 19 -28.31 -0.48 1.70
C PRO A 19 -26.81 -0.12 1.90
N VAL A 20 -26.45 1.17 1.93
CA VAL A 20 -25.06 1.60 2.19
C VAL A 20 -24.67 1.32 3.64
N LEU A 21 -25.59 1.57 4.59
CA LEU A 21 -25.37 1.25 5.99
C LEU A 21 -25.19 -0.27 6.19
N VAL A 22 -25.99 -1.09 5.52
CA VAL A 22 -25.86 -2.55 5.55
C VAL A 22 -24.48 -2.98 5.05
N VAL A 23 -24.01 -2.44 3.90
CA VAL A 23 -22.67 -2.72 3.39
C VAL A 23 -21.58 -2.30 4.39
N ALA A 24 -21.73 -1.11 5.00
CA ALA A 24 -20.77 -0.61 5.99
C ALA A 24 -20.68 -1.53 7.22
N VAL A 25 -21.83 -1.95 7.76
CA VAL A 25 -21.89 -2.85 8.94
C VAL A 25 -21.29 -4.21 8.61
N ILE A 26 -21.67 -4.81 7.48
CA ILE A 26 -21.12 -6.10 7.05
C ILE A 26 -19.60 -6.00 6.84
N ALA A 27 -19.13 -4.97 6.14
CA ALA A 27 -17.70 -4.77 5.90
C ALA A 27 -16.92 -4.57 7.20
N ALA A 28 -17.45 -3.77 8.13
CA ALA A 28 -16.82 -3.54 9.44
C ALA A 28 -16.77 -4.82 10.28
N THR A 29 -17.85 -5.60 10.29
CA THR A 29 -17.89 -6.89 11.02
C THR A 29 -16.90 -7.88 10.43
N ILE A 30 -16.88 -8.09 9.12
CA ILE A 30 -15.94 -9.01 8.44
C ILE A 30 -14.49 -8.54 8.67
N SER A 31 -14.23 -7.24 8.53
CA SER A 31 -12.92 -6.64 8.77
C SER A 31 -12.43 -6.89 10.19
N LEU A 32 -13.27 -6.63 11.19
CA LEU A 32 -12.92 -6.84 12.60
C LEU A 32 -12.67 -8.32 12.92
N LEU A 33 -13.56 -9.22 12.49
CA LEU A 33 -13.40 -10.65 12.73
C LEU A 33 -12.13 -11.20 12.07
N SER A 34 -11.84 -10.79 10.84
CA SER A 34 -10.61 -11.17 10.15
C SER A 34 -9.37 -10.64 10.86
N PHE A 35 -9.38 -9.37 11.27
CA PHE A 35 -8.27 -8.80 12.05
C PHE A 35 -8.05 -9.57 13.35
N LEU A 36 -9.08 -9.83 14.13
CA LEU A 36 -8.97 -10.59 15.38
C LEU A 36 -8.39 -11.98 15.15
N TYR A 37 -8.82 -12.66 14.09
CA TYR A 37 -8.29 -13.99 13.73
C TYR A 37 -6.78 -13.91 13.38
N PHE A 38 -6.37 -13.03 12.47
CA PHE A 38 -4.98 -12.93 12.07
C PHE A 38 -4.08 -12.38 13.18
N PHE A 39 -4.59 -11.46 13.98
CA PHE A 39 -3.87 -10.87 15.10
C PHE A 39 -3.62 -11.91 16.21
N SER A 40 -4.64 -12.66 16.63
CA SER A 40 -4.51 -13.69 17.66
C SER A 40 -3.57 -14.85 17.26
N ASN A 41 -3.39 -15.06 15.94
CA ASN A 41 -2.46 -16.04 15.40
C ASN A 41 -1.06 -15.47 15.08
N GLY A 42 -0.76 -14.22 15.45
CA GLY A 42 0.54 -13.58 15.21
C GLY A 42 0.87 -13.35 13.73
N MET A 43 -0.15 -13.21 12.87
CA MET A 43 0.03 -13.13 11.41
C MET A 43 0.04 -11.70 10.85
N THR A 44 -0.22 -10.68 11.68
CA THR A 44 -0.45 -9.31 11.20
C THR A 44 0.84 -8.55 10.90
N ASN A 45 1.91 -8.80 11.64
CA ASN A 45 3.17 -8.05 11.55
C ASN A 45 4.32 -8.89 10.97
N VAL A 46 4.03 -9.65 9.90
CA VAL A 46 5.02 -10.55 9.27
C VAL A 46 5.69 -9.95 8.02
N TYR A 47 5.10 -8.93 7.40
CA TYR A 47 5.72 -8.23 6.27
C TYR A 47 6.83 -7.29 6.74
N GLY A 48 8.02 -7.40 6.13
CA GLY A 48 9.11 -6.46 6.37
C GLY A 48 8.73 -5.02 6.03
N ASP A 49 8.05 -4.81 4.90
CA ASP A 49 7.55 -3.49 4.50
C ASP A 49 6.51 -2.93 5.49
N GLY A 50 5.62 -3.78 6.01
CA GLY A 50 4.66 -3.37 7.04
C GLY A 50 5.36 -2.92 8.33
N VAL A 51 6.37 -3.66 8.78
CA VAL A 51 7.21 -3.25 9.93
C VAL A 51 7.94 -1.94 9.63
N ALA A 52 8.44 -1.76 8.41
CA ALA A 52 9.10 -0.52 8.01
C ALA A 52 8.13 0.67 8.02
N HIS A 53 6.91 0.53 7.52
CA HIS A 53 5.89 1.59 7.56
C HIS A 53 5.59 2.06 8.98
N VAL A 54 5.36 1.15 9.93
CA VAL A 54 5.08 1.54 11.32
C VAL A 54 6.32 2.12 12.01
N ASN A 55 7.53 1.65 11.68
CA ASN A 55 8.77 2.19 12.20
C ASN A 55 9.05 3.60 11.67
N ILE A 56 8.80 3.87 10.38
CA ILE A 56 8.91 5.21 9.80
C ILE A 56 7.98 6.18 10.53
N ALA A 57 6.71 5.81 10.71
CA ALA A 57 5.77 6.64 11.44
C ALA A 57 6.20 6.82 12.92
N ARG A 58 6.72 5.76 13.56
CA ARG A 58 7.24 5.85 14.93
C ARG A 58 8.46 6.75 15.04
N LYS A 59 9.42 6.70 14.11
CA LYS A 59 10.58 7.61 14.07
C LYS A 59 10.16 9.09 14.03
N VAL A 60 9.05 9.41 13.31
CA VAL A 60 8.52 10.79 13.26
C VAL A 60 8.09 11.29 14.63
N VAL A 61 7.54 10.43 15.50
CA VAL A 61 7.03 10.84 16.82
C VAL A 61 7.99 10.54 17.97
N ASP A 62 8.96 9.64 17.78
CA ASP A 62 9.86 9.12 18.81
C ASP A 62 11.35 9.28 18.38
N SER A 63 11.70 10.44 17.80
CA SER A 63 13.09 10.79 17.46
C SER A 63 13.87 11.21 18.71
N PRO A 64 15.19 10.91 18.82
CA PRO A 64 16.03 11.45 19.88
C PRO A 64 16.30 12.97 19.72
N ASP A 65 16.06 13.50 18.52
CA ASP A 65 16.26 14.92 18.22
C ASP A 65 15.00 15.73 18.59
N SER A 66 15.18 16.95 19.11
CA SER A 66 14.07 17.84 19.51
C SER A 66 13.54 18.72 18.36
N SER A 67 14.26 18.81 17.26
CA SER A 67 13.92 19.67 16.12
C SER A 67 12.77 19.10 15.30
N LEU A 68 11.74 19.92 15.02
CA LEU A 68 10.64 19.54 14.12
C LEU A 68 11.14 19.12 12.72
N ARG A 69 12.24 19.73 12.23
CA ARG A 69 12.87 19.34 10.97
C ARG A 69 13.38 17.90 11.05
N GLN A 70 14.04 17.51 12.14
CA GLN A 70 14.55 16.15 12.33
C GLN A 70 13.43 15.13 12.44
N HIS A 71 12.31 15.47 13.08
CA HIS A 71 11.10 14.62 13.06
C HIS A 71 10.53 14.46 11.65
N TYR A 72 10.44 15.55 10.88
CA TYR A 72 9.90 15.55 9.53
C TYR A 72 10.71 14.69 8.55
N ILE A 73 12.05 14.76 8.59
CA ILE A 73 12.89 14.00 7.65
C ILE A 73 12.81 12.48 7.86
N GLN A 74 12.28 12.01 9.01
CA GLN A 74 12.06 10.59 9.27
C GLN A 74 11.02 9.94 8.33
N ILE A 75 10.21 10.74 7.63
CA ILE A 75 9.25 10.22 6.62
C ILE A 75 9.99 9.44 5.53
N GLY A 76 11.22 9.81 5.21
CA GLY A 76 12.04 9.10 4.24
C GLY A 76 11.63 9.36 2.78
N SER A 77 12.13 8.55 1.85
CA SER A 77 11.96 8.75 0.41
C SER A 77 11.14 7.69 -0.32
N PRO A 78 11.29 6.36 -0.09
CA PRO A 78 10.77 5.37 -1.03
C PRO A 78 9.24 5.24 -1.02
N TRP A 79 8.58 5.56 0.09
CA TRP A 79 7.13 5.42 0.24
C TRP A 79 6.43 6.76 0.41
N LEU A 80 5.34 6.92 -0.33
CA LEU A 80 4.49 8.10 -0.27
C LEU A 80 3.87 8.29 1.13
N PRO A 81 3.66 9.54 1.58
CA PRO A 81 3.49 9.86 2.99
C PRO A 81 2.11 9.60 3.59
N LEU A 82 1.05 9.36 2.78
CA LEU A 82 -0.32 9.37 3.30
C LEU A 82 -0.53 8.34 4.42
N GLN A 83 -0.04 7.10 4.26
CA GLN A 83 -0.19 6.07 5.28
C GLN A 83 0.59 6.43 6.56
N THR A 84 1.83 6.91 6.41
CA THR A 84 2.66 7.35 7.53
C THR A 84 1.96 8.43 8.33
N VAL A 85 1.44 9.47 7.67
CA VAL A 85 0.73 10.59 8.33
C VAL A 85 -0.52 10.10 9.07
N LEU A 86 -1.31 9.21 8.46
CA LEU A 86 -2.50 8.65 9.11
C LEU A 86 -2.17 7.80 10.34
N MET A 87 -0.99 7.16 10.38
CA MET A 87 -0.55 6.35 11.51
C MET A 87 0.01 7.17 12.69
N LEU A 88 0.46 8.44 12.48
CA LEU A 88 1.16 9.22 13.52
C LEU A 88 0.46 9.22 14.89
N PRO A 89 -0.86 9.47 15.01
CA PRO A 89 -1.51 9.48 16.31
C PRO A 89 -1.58 8.09 16.96
N LEU A 90 -1.55 7.02 16.17
CA LEU A 90 -1.68 5.65 16.64
C LEU A 90 -0.34 5.05 17.07
N VAL A 91 0.73 5.33 16.33
CA VAL A 91 2.08 4.82 16.65
C VAL A 91 2.70 5.47 17.89
N ALA A 92 2.14 6.54 18.41
CA ALA A 92 2.51 7.11 19.70
C ALA A 92 2.29 6.10 20.85
N ASN A 93 1.32 5.22 20.71
CA ASN A 93 1.09 4.11 21.64
C ASN A 93 2.07 2.95 21.33
N ASP A 94 2.90 2.57 22.31
CA ASP A 94 3.92 1.54 22.16
C ASP A 94 3.36 0.17 21.74
N TRP A 95 2.19 -0.22 22.29
CA TRP A 95 1.55 -1.48 21.92
C TRP A 95 1.08 -1.47 20.46
N MET A 96 0.40 -0.38 20.01
CA MET A 96 -0.06 -0.27 18.64
C MET A 96 1.10 -0.24 17.63
N TRP A 97 2.21 0.39 18.00
CA TRP A 97 3.43 0.38 17.19
C TRP A 97 4.02 -1.02 17.09
N ARG A 98 4.34 -1.65 18.21
CA ARG A 98 5.06 -2.93 18.26
C ARG A 98 4.29 -4.09 17.65
N THR A 99 2.96 -4.08 17.76
CA THR A 99 2.09 -5.10 17.17
C THR A 99 1.73 -4.84 15.71
N GLY A 100 2.02 -3.64 15.18
CA GLY A 100 1.57 -3.22 13.84
C GLY A 100 0.09 -2.79 13.79
N ALA A 101 -0.63 -2.82 14.93
CA ALA A 101 -2.06 -2.50 14.99
C ALA A 101 -2.36 -1.07 14.48
N SER A 102 -1.43 -0.13 14.64
CA SER A 102 -1.55 1.24 14.10
C SER A 102 -1.81 1.26 12.60
N GLY A 103 -1.05 0.49 11.82
CA GLY A 103 -1.25 0.41 10.38
C GLY A 103 -2.42 -0.50 9.99
N SER A 104 -2.64 -1.59 10.75
CA SER A 104 -3.80 -2.47 10.53
C SER A 104 -5.13 -1.73 10.68
N ILE A 105 -5.28 -0.85 11.66
CA ILE A 105 -6.49 -0.02 11.83
C ILE A 105 -6.75 0.85 10.60
N ILE A 106 -5.71 1.47 10.02
CA ILE A 106 -5.84 2.25 8.79
C ILE A 106 -6.29 1.35 7.63
N SER A 107 -5.71 0.16 7.49
CA SER A 107 -6.09 -0.81 6.46
C SER A 107 -7.53 -1.32 6.63
N MET A 108 -7.98 -1.56 7.87
CA MET A 108 -9.35 -1.97 8.20
C MET A 108 -10.39 -0.90 7.83
N ILE A 109 -10.15 0.35 8.24
CA ILE A 109 -11.01 1.49 7.88
C ILE A 109 -11.05 1.64 6.35
N SER A 110 -9.91 1.44 5.70
CA SER A 110 -9.79 1.51 4.24
C SER A 110 -10.58 0.41 3.54
N LEU A 111 -10.60 -0.82 4.05
CA LEU A 111 -11.45 -1.88 3.49
C LEU A 111 -12.93 -1.53 3.56
N VAL A 112 -13.39 -1.01 4.71
CA VAL A 112 -14.79 -0.57 4.87
C VAL A 112 -15.11 0.55 3.87
N GLY A 113 -14.21 1.54 3.75
CA GLY A 113 -14.34 2.63 2.78
C GLY A 113 -14.38 2.13 1.34
N ALA A 114 -13.47 1.22 0.96
CA ALA A 114 -13.41 0.61 -0.36
C ALA A 114 -14.70 -0.15 -0.70
N ALA A 115 -15.24 -0.92 0.25
CA ALA A 115 -16.49 -1.67 0.07
C ALA A 115 -17.70 -0.75 -0.16
N ILE A 116 -17.82 0.31 0.63
CA ILE A 116 -18.88 1.32 0.47
C ILE A 116 -18.77 1.99 -0.89
N VAL A 117 -17.58 2.43 -1.26
CA VAL A 117 -17.37 3.17 -2.51
C VAL A 117 -17.54 2.25 -3.72
N LEU A 118 -17.04 1.01 -3.65
CA LEU A 118 -17.26 0.01 -4.71
C LEU A 118 -18.75 -0.28 -4.90
N TYR A 119 -19.53 -0.36 -3.82
CA TYR A 119 -20.99 -0.49 -3.91
C TYR A 119 -21.63 0.69 -4.65
N LEU A 120 -21.21 1.91 -4.34
CA LEU A 120 -21.71 3.12 -4.98
C LEU A 120 -21.30 3.21 -6.45
N LEU A 121 -20.04 2.86 -6.78
CA LEU A 121 -19.57 2.75 -8.16
C LEU A 121 -20.36 1.72 -8.95
N ALA A 122 -20.54 0.52 -8.40
CA ALA A 122 -21.30 -0.55 -9.04
C ALA A 122 -22.78 -0.16 -9.24
N ARG A 123 -23.41 0.52 -8.29
CA ARG A 123 -24.75 1.10 -8.49
C ARG A 123 -24.81 2.08 -9.67
N GLY A 124 -23.78 2.90 -9.84
CA GLY A 124 -23.66 3.79 -10.97
C GLY A 124 -23.44 3.04 -12.28
N PHE A 125 -22.58 2.03 -12.27
CA PHE A 125 -22.26 1.21 -13.43
C PHE A 125 -23.46 0.40 -13.92
N TYR A 126 -24.22 -0.22 -13.00
CA TYR A 126 -25.41 -1.04 -13.30
C TYR A 126 -26.73 -0.25 -13.25
N ARG A 127 -26.71 1.09 -13.32
CA ARG A 127 -27.92 1.94 -13.19
C ARG A 127 -28.98 1.68 -14.25
N SER A 128 -28.58 1.22 -15.44
CA SER A 128 -29.47 0.90 -16.56
C SER A 128 -30.11 -0.50 -16.49
N GLU A 129 -29.64 -1.33 -15.58
CA GLU A 129 -30.23 -2.65 -15.37
C GLU A 129 -31.55 -2.55 -14.56
N GLU A 130 -32.41 -3.55 -14.69
CA GLU A 130 -33.72 -3.57 -14.07
C GLU A 130 -33.90 -4.76 -13.12
N GLY A 131 -34.97 -4.75 -12.35
CA GLY A 131 -35.38 -5.85 -11.51
C GLY A 131 -34.31 -6.29 -10.50
N ILE A 132 -34.06 -7.60 -10.45
CA ILE A 132 -33.12 -8.21 -9.51
C ILE A 132 -31.66 -7.83 -9.86
N ALA A 133 -31.30 -7.71 -11.14
CA ALA A 133 -29.96 -7.36 -11.58
C ALA A 133 -29.51 -6.02 -10.99
N LYS A 134 -30.34 -4.97 -11.07
CA LYS A 134 -30.06 -3.64 -10.53
C LYS A 134 -29.69 -3.66 -9.03
N LYS A 135 -30.29 -4.55 -8.26
CA LYS A 135 -30.05 -4.66 -6.80
C LYS A 135 -28.91 -5.61 -6.47
N ALA A 136 -28.81 -6.73 -7.17
CA ALA A 136 -27.90 -7.81 -6.83
C ALA A 136 -26.47 -7.58 -7.38
N LEU A 137 -26.30 -7.03 -8.60
CA LEU A 137 -24.96 -6.90 -9.19
C LEU A 137 -24.02 -6.02 -8.35
N PRO A 138 -24.46 -4.87 -7.79
CA PRO A 138 -23.62 -4.11 -6.87
C PRO A 138 -23.23 -4.89 -5.60
N ALA A 139 -24.13 -5.70 -5.06
CA ALA A 139 -23.85 -6.52 -3.89
C ALA A 139 -22.85 -7.65 -4.21
N VAL A 140 -22.96 -8.28 -5.38
CA VAL A 140 -22.00 -9.28 -5.87
C VAL A 140 -20.61 -8.66 -6.04
N SER A 141 -20.51 -7.45 -6.62
CA SER A 141 -19.24 -6.73 -6.72
C SER A 141 -18.57 -6.55 -5.35
N VAL A 142 -19.34 -6.12 -4.36
CA VAL A 142 -18.82 -5.96 -2.97
C VAL A 142 -18.47 -7.31 -2.36
N GLY A 143 -19.28 -8.36 -2.60
CA GLY A 143 -19.00 -9.71 -2.12
C GLY A 143 -17.67 -10.26 -2.64
N ILE A 144 -17.36 -10.03 -3.92
CA ILE A 144 -16.05 -10.41 -4.51
C ILE A 144 -14.90 -9.74 -3.77
N LEU A 145 -15.02 -8.48 -3.38
CA LEU A 145 -14.00 -7.79 -2.60
C LEU A 145 -13.92 -8.30 -1.16
N LEU A 146 -15.05 -8.31 -0.45
CA LEU A 146 -15.10 -8.55 1.00
C LEU A 146 -14.80 -9.99 1.40
N PHE A 147 -15.09 -10.97 0.54
CA PHE A 147 -14.82 -12.38 0.85
C PHE A 147 -13.50 -12.89 0.26
N ASN A 148 -12.72 -12.03 -0.42
CA ASN A 148 -11.43 -12.43 -0.94
C ASN A 148 -10.42 -12.67 0.20
N PRO A 149 -9.85 -13.88 0.35
CA PRO A 149 -8.97 -14.21 1.46
C PRO A 149 -7.69 -13.36 1.50
N SER A 150 -7.14 -12.98 0.34
CA SER A 150 -5.95 -12.13 0.26
C SER A 150 -6.24 -10.70 0.73
N VAL A 151 -7.44 -10.17 0.44
CA VAL A 151 -7.93 -8.89 0.97
C VAL A 151 -8.08 -8.97 2.47
N LEU A 152 -8.74 -10.01 2.99
CA LEU A 152 -8.99 -10.19 4.42
C LEU A 152 -7.69 -10.32 5.22
N TYR A 153 -6.67 -10.95 4.63
CA TYR A 153 -5.36 -11.02 5.24
C TYR A 153 -4.66 -9.65 5.22
N LEU A 154 -4.51 -9.03 4.02
CA LEU A 154 -3.74 -7.78 3.90
C LEU A 154 -4.38 -6.61 4.65
N GLN A 155 -5.70 -6.53 4.75
CA GLN A 155 -6.36 -5.50 5.57
C GLN A 155 -6.04 -5.64 7.06
N SER A 156 -5.62 -6.83 7.51
CA SER A 156 -5.21 -7.07 8.88
C SER A 156 -3.74 -6.72 9.16
N THR A 157 -3.02 -6.20 8.16
CA THR A 157 -1.60 -5.87 8.21
C THR A 157 -1.37 -4.36 8.07
N PRO A 158 -0.21 -3.82 8.48
CA PRO A 158 0.13 -2.41 8.30
C PRO A 158 0.59 -2.07 6.87
N MET A 159 0.01 -2.73 5.86
CA MET A 159 0.34 -2.53 4.44
C MET A 159 -0.53 -1.46 3.77
N SER A 160 -0.03 -0.81 2.72
CA SER A 160 -0.67 0.37 2.10
C SER A 160 -1.69 0.05 1.01
N GLU A 161 -1.81 -1.21 0.57
CA GLU A 161 -2.65 -1.62 -0.56
C GLU A 161 -4.12 -1.27 -0.34
N LEU A 162 -4.66 -1.52 0.85
CA LEU A 162 -6.07 -1.25 1.14
C LEU A 162 -6.38 0.25 1.20
N LEU A 163 -5.46 1.06 1.73
CA LEU A 163 -5.57 2.52 1.71
C LEU A 163 -5.63 3.02 0.27
N PHE A 164 -4.73 2.56 -0.58
CA PHE A 164 -4.73 2.93 -1.99
C PHE A 164 -6.03 2.52 -2.70
N MET A 165 -6.49 1.28 -2.50
CA MET A 165 -7.75 0.80 -3.08
C MET A 165 -8.94 1.69 -2.67
N ALA A 166 -9.02 2.10 -1.41
CA ALA A 166 -10.08 2.96 -0.91
C ALA A 166 -10.06 4.35 -1.56
N VAL A 167 -8.88 5.01 -1.56
CA VAL A 167 -8.77 6.37 -2.12
C VAL A 167 -8.87 6.38 -3.63
N LEU A 168 -8.37 5.36 -4.35
CA LEU A 168 -8.55 5.21 -5.78
C LEU A 168 -10.02 5.02 -6.16
N ALA A 169 -10.72 4.10 -5.48
CA ALA A 169 -12.15 3.91 -5.69
C ALA A 169 -12.93 5.20 -5.43
N ALA A 170 -12.61 5.93 -4.35
CA ALA A 170 -13.22 7.21 -4.01
C ALA A 170 -12.94 8.30 -5.07
N ALA A 171 -11.72 8.35 -5.62
CA ALA A 171 -11.36 9.28 -6.68
C ALA A 171 -12.18 9.00 -7.96
N VAL A 172 -12.27 7.73 -8.36
CA VAL A 172 -13.09 7.31 -9.51
C VAL A 172 -14.58 7.62 -9.28
N TYR A 173 -15.10 7.34 -8.08
CA TYR A 173 -16.48 7.64 -7.72
C TYR A 173 -16.79 9.14 -7.74
N THR A 174 -15.94 9.97 -7.15
CA THR A 174 -16.14 11.42 -7.13
C THR A 174 -16.06 12.03 -8.52
N LEU A 175 -15.18 11.50 -9.38
CA LEU A 175 -15.10 11.89 -10.79
C LEU A 175 -16.38 11.48 -11.55
N GLN A 176 -16.91 10.27 -11.34
CA GLN A 176 -18.21 9.86 -11.89
C GLN A 176 -19.33 10.80 -11.43
N ARG A 177 -19.36 11.17 -10.13
CA ARG A 177 -20.35 12.10 -9.59
C ARG A 177 -20.22 13.52 -10.16
N TRP A 178 -19.00 13.96 -10.49
CA TRP A 178 -18.79 15.18 -11.22
C TRP A 178 -19.32 15.08 -12.64
N MET A 179 -19.10 14.01 -13.36
CA MET A 179 -19.64 13.82 -14.71
C MET A 179 -21.17 13.80 -14.75
N ASP A 180 -21.82 13.22 -13.74
CA ASP A 180 -23.29 13.25 -13.64
C ASP A 180 -23.85 14.69 -13.48
N ASN A 181 -23.08 15.59 -12.86
CA ASN A 181 -23.44 17.00 -12.66
C ASN A 181 -22.17 17.83 -12.46
N GLN A 182 -21.75 18.54 -13.50
CA GLN A 182 -20.49 19.25 -13.63
C GLN A 182 -20.48 20.59 -12.88
N THR A 183 -20.53 20.52 -11.55
CA THR A 183 -20.35 21.69 -10.68
C THR A 183 -18.89 21.83 -10.26
N LEU A 184 -18.42 23.07 -10.08
CA LEU A 184 -17.06 23.36 -9.60
C LEU A 184 -16.78 22.65 -8.26
N ARG A 185 -17.72 22.63 -7.32
CA ARG A 185 -17.57 21.95 -6.02
C ARG A 185 -17.26 20.46 -6.19
N ARG A 186 -17.91 19.78 -7.13
CA ARG A 186 -17.68 18.36 -7.39
C ARG A 186 -16.36 18.13 -8.10
N LEU A 187 -15.96 19.03 -8.99
CA LEU A 187 -14.64 18.98 -9.64
C LEU A 187 -13.51 19.09 -8.62
N VAL A 188 -13.61 20.10 -7.74
CA VAL A 188 -12.64 20.31 -6.65
C VAL A 188 -12.59 19.09 -5.72
N LEU A 189 -13.74 18.54 -5.33
CA LEU A 189 -13.77 17.33 -4.50
C LEU A 189 -13.09 16.14 -5.20
N ALA A 190 -13.38 15.92 -6.49
CA ALA A 190 -12.76 14.84 -7.26
C ALA A 190 -11.23 15.02 -7.37
N ALA A 191 -10.77 16.27 -7.57
CA ALA A 191 -9.35 16.58 -7.62
C ALA A 191 -8.66 16.35 -6.25
N LEU A 192 -9.27 16.81 -5.14
CA LEU A 192 -8.71 16.64 -3.80
C LEU A 192 -8.62 15.15 -3.39
N ILE A 193 -9.63 14.35 -3.71
CA ILE A 193 -9.57 12.90 -3.44
C ILE A 193 -8.50 12.22 -4.32
N MET A 194 -8.35 12.65 -5.58
CA MET A 194 -7.26 12.16 -6.42
C MET A 194 -5.89 12.58 -5.88
N THR A 195 -5.76 13.79 -5.33
CA THR A 195 -4.53 14.23 -4.65
C THR A 195 -4.17 13.29 -3.49
N LEU A 196 -5.14 12.88 -2.67
CA LEU A 196 -4.90 11.88 -1.61
C LEU A 196 -4.45 10.54 -2.20
N ALA A 197 -5.02 10.12 -3.34
CA ALA A 197 -4.58 8.91 -4.00
C ALA A 197 -3.12 9.01 -4.49
N THR A 198 -2.71 10.17 -5.03
CA THR A 198 -1.31 10.41 -5.46
C THR A 198 -0.31 10.46 -4.29
N LEU A 199 -0.77 10.69 -3.06
CA LEU A 199 0.04 10.63 -1.84
C LEU A 199 0.01 9.24 -1.18
N ALA A 200 -0.81 8.31 -1.69
CA ALA A 200 -0.88 6.94 -1.20
C ALA A 200 0.04 5.98 -1.97
N ARG A 201 -0.02 5.98 -3.32
CA ARG A 201 0.82 5.11 -4.18
C ARG A 201 1.06 5.75 -5.54
N TYR A 202 2.20 5.43 -6.15
CA TYR A 202 2.64 6.00 -7.44
C TYR A 202 1.73 5.64 -8.61
N GLU A 203 0.98 4.52 -8.56
CA GLU A 203 -0.01 4.14 -9.57
C GLU A 203 -1.06 5.24 -9.80
N ALA A 204 -1.40 5.98 -8.73
CA ALA A 204 -2.34 7.09 -8.84
C ALA A 204 -1.80 8.27 -9.67
N TRP A 205 -0.47 8.43 -9.82
CA TRP A 205 0.10 9.48 -10.66
C TRP A 205 -0.28 9.28 -12.13
N ALA A 206 -0.24 8.03 -12.61
CA ALA A 206 -0.68 7.70 -13.96
C ALA A 206 -2.20 7.93 -14.15
N VAL A 207 -3.01 7.52 -13.16
CA VAL A 207 -4.46 7.77 -13.17
C VAL A 207 -4.74 9.27 -13.20
N ALA A 208 -4.07 10.05 -12.37
CA ALA A 208 -4.22 11.50 -12.27
C ALA A 208 -3.86 12.20 -13.57
N ALA A 209 -2.73 11.82 -14.18
CA ALA A 209 -2.30 12.38 -15.48
C ALA A 209 -3.33 12.12 -16.60
N LEU A 210 -3.92 10.92 -16.65
CA LEU A 210 -4.96 10.58 -17.60
C LEU A 210 -6.28 11.33 -17.33
N CYS A 211 -6.59 11.63 -16.08
CA CYS A 211 -7.81 12.37 -15.73
C CYS A 211 -7.79 13.81 -16.24
N VAL A 212 -6.63 14.46 -16.38
CA VAL A 212 -6.54 15.86 -16.83
C VAL A 212 -7.14 16.05 -18.24
N PRO A 213 -6.66 15.38 -19.31
CA PRO A 213 -7.26 15.50 -20.63
C PRO A 213 -8.71 15.03 -20.65
N ILE A 214 -9.07 14.02 -19.87
CA ILE A 214 -10.42 13.50 -19.82
C ILE A 214 -11.37 14.55 -19.22
N VAL A 215 -11.04 15.18 -18.10
CA VAL A 215 -11.82 16.26 -17.50
C VAL A 215 -11.96 17.41 -18.49
N THR A 216 -10.85 17.80 -19.13
CA THR A 216 -10.87 18.88 -20.14
C THR A 216 -11.83 18.56 -21.28
N LEU A 217 -11.73 17.37 -21.87
CA LEU A 217 -12.51 17.01 -23.07
C LEU A 217 -13.98 16.71 -22.77
N THR A 218 -14.31 16.23 -21.57
CA THR A 218 -15.68 15.87 -21.18
C THR A 218 -16.45 17.00 -20.52
N THR A 219 -15.80 18.10 -20.15
CA THR A 219 -16.48 19.30 -19.63
C THR A 219 -17.46 19.85 -20.67
N ILE A 220 -18.70 20.11 -20.25
CA ILE A 220 -19.75 20.71 -21.08
C ILE A 220 -19.52 22.22 -21.14
N GLY A 221 -19.48 22.78 -22.33
CA GLY A 221 -19.29 24.21 -22.56
C GLY A 221 -18.32 24.51 -23.71
N ASP A 222 -17.95 25.75 -23.82
CA ASP A 222 -16.96 26.25 -24.77
C ASP A 222 -15.52 25.82 -24.36
N TRP A 223 -14.56 26.06 -25.25
CA TRP A 223 -13.16 25.72 -25.00
C TRP A 223 -12.57 26.43 -23.77
N SER A 224 -13.00 27.66 -23.48
CA SER A 224 -12.56 28.39 -22.29
C SER A 224 -12.99 27.66 -21.01
N THR A 225 -14.25 27.23 -20.94
CA THR A 225 -14.79 26.44 -19.81
C THR A 225 -14.09 25.07 -19.65
N LYS A 226 -13.82 24.39 -20.77
CA LYS A 226 -13.09 23.11 -20.80
C LYS A 226 -11.68 23.25 -20.26
N LEU A 227 -10.93 24.24 -20.78
CA LEU A 227 -9.56 24.51 -20.33
C LEU A 227 -9.52 24.97 -18.87
N LYS A 228 -10.46 25.80 -18.41
CA LYS A 228 -10.55 26.18 -16.99
C LYS A 228 -10.78 24.99 -16.08
N SER A 229 -11.69 24.08 -16.44
CA SER A 229 -11.96 22.87 -15.66
C SER A 229 -10.74 21.95 -15.61
N GLY A 230 -10.08 21.73 -16.75
CA GLY A 230 -8.84 20.96 -16.84
C GLY A 230 -7.71 21.58 -16.03
N ALA A 231 -7.54 22.90 -16.10
CA ALA A 231 -6.52 23.62 -15.34
C ALA A 231 -6.77 23.53 -13.82
N ILE A 232 -8.00 23.77 -13.37
CA ILE A 232 -8.38 23.65 -11.94
C ILE A 232 -8.08 22.23 -11.44
N TYR A 233 -8.52 21.22 -12.19
CA TYR A 233 -8.27 19.83 -11.83
C TYR A 233 -6.77 19.52 -11.78
N SER A 234 -6.02 19.92 -12.82
CA SER A 234 -4.58 19.69 -12.93
C SER A 234 -3.79 20.31 -11.78
N VAL A 235 -4.06 21.60 -11.47
CA VAL A 235 -3.37 22.32 -10.39
C VAL A 235 -3.60 21.63 -9.04
N LEU A 236 -4.84 21.27 -8.73
CA LEU A 236 -5.16 20.61 -7.46
C LEU A 236 -4.52 19.22 -7.36
N VAL A 237 -4.60 18.43 -8.42
CA VAL A 237 -4.04 17.06 -8.41
C VAL A 237 -2.50 17.08 -8.38
N ALA A 238 -1.88 18.07 -9.03
CA ALA A 238 -0.42 18.21 -9.04
C ALA A 238 0.17 18.52 -7.66
N ILE A 239 -0.62 18.99 -6.69
CA ILE A 239 -0.16 19.27 -5.32
C ILE A 239 0.53 18.05 -4.71
N GLY A 240 -0.05 16.84 -4.87
CA GLY A 240 0.55 15.63 -4.30
C GLY A 240 1.92 15.29 -4.88
N PRO A 241 2.06 15.11 -6.21
CA PRO A 241 3.35 14.89 -6.86
C PRO A 241 4.35 16.02 -6.62
N ILE A 242 3.95 17.29 -6.73
CA ILE A 242 4.84 18.44 -6.49
C ILE A 242 5.35 18.45 -5.05
N TYR A 243 4.46 18.24 -4.07
CA TYR A 243 4.87 18.11 -2.67
C TYR A 243 5.92 17.01 -2.50
N TRP A 244 5.74 15.84 -3.13
CA TRP A 244 6.66 14.72 -2.98
C TRP A 244 8.02 14.97 -3.65
N LEU A 245 8.03 15.60 -4.83
CA LEU A 245 9.27 16.03 -5.49
C LEU A 245 10.02 17.07 -4.65
N TRP A 246 9.29 18.06 -4.10
CA TRP A 246 9.85 19.07 -3.21
C TRP A 246 10.41 18.45 -1.92
N HIS A 247 9.67 17.51 -1.28
CA HIS A 247 10.12 16.78 -0.09
C HIS A 247 11.44 16.04 -0.34
N ASN A 248 11.53 15.30 -1.42
CA ASN A 248 12.76 14.58 -1.76
C ASN A 248 13.92 15.53 -2.07
N TRP A 249 13.67 16.61 -2.80
CA TRP A 249 14.68 17.62 -3.06
C TRP A 249 15.16 18.30 -1.77
N LEU A 250 14.26 18.63 -0.86
CA LEU A 250 14.58 19.29 0.41
C LEU A 250 15.49 18.43 1.30
N ILE A 251 15.26 17.11 1.32
CA ILE A 251 15.96 16.18 2.23
C ILE A 251 17.23 15.62 1.61
N TYR A 252 17.16 15.24 0.34
CA TYR A 252 18.24 14.50 -0.33
C TYR A 252 18.96 15.30 -1.41
N GLY A 253 18.53 16.53 -1.70
CA GLY A 253 19.07 17.33 -2.83
C GLY A 253 18.68 16.79 -4.21
N ASN A 254 17.87 15.74 -4.27
CA ASN A 254 17.44 15.05 -5.48
C ASN A 254 15.90 14.86 -5.47
N ALA A 255 15.19 15.57 -6.33
CA ALA A 255 13.72 15.49 -6.41
C ALA A 255 13.21 14.08 -6.77
N PHE A 256 14.03 13.26 -7.41
CA PHE A 256 13.72 11.90 -7.85
C PHE A 256 14.37 10.81 -6.98
N GLU A 257 14.75 11.12 -5.75
CA GLU A 257 15.39 10.17 -4.83
C GLU A 257 14.57 8.88 -4.66
N PHE A 258 13.26 9.00 -4.56
CA PHE A 258 12.35 7.83 -4.48
C PHE A 258 12.45 6.89 -5.69
N LEU A 259 12.94 7.36 -6.84
CA LEU A 259 13.09 6.58 -8.09
C LEU A 259 14.54 6.18 -8.35
N THR A 260 15.49 7.07 -8.09
CA THR A 260 16.91 6.91 -8.48
C THR A 260 17.84 6.66 -7.30
N GLY A 261 17.38 6.88 -6.08
CA GLY A 261 18.18 6.70 -4.87
C GLY A 261 18.50 5.22 -4.59
N PRO A 262 19.53 4.96 -3.75
CA PRO A 262 19.99 3.60 -3.47
C PRO A 262 18.93 2.71 -2.81
N ASN A 263 18.01 3.30 -2.05
CA ASN A 263 16.91 2.60 -1.38
C ASN A 263 15.62 2.57 -2.21
N SER A 264 15.61 3.11 -3.43
CA SER A 264 14.48 2.99 -4.35
C SER A 264 14.36 1.55 -4.86
N ALA A 265 13.15 1.15 -5.32
CA ALA A 265 12.94 -0.16 -5.90
C ALA A 265 13.87 -0.42 -7.10
N ARG A 266 14.12 0.61 -7.93
CA ARG A 266 15.10 0.57 -9.03
C ARG A 266 16.54 0.45 -8.53
N GLY A 267 16.91 1.21 -7.50
CA GLY A 267 18.24 1.12 -6.89
C GLY A 267 18.53 -0.27 -6.36
N LEU A 268 17.57 -0.86 -5.63
CA LEU A 268 17.66 -2.24 -5.14
C LEU A 268 17.71 -3.27 -6.28
N TYR A 269 16.96 -3.06 -7.36
CA TYR A 269 17.04 -3.92 -8.55
C TYR A 269 18.45 -3.89 -9.17
N LEU A 270 19.02 -2.71 -9.37
CA LEU A 270 20.35 -2.56 -9.95
C LEU A 270 21.44 -3.20 -9.08
N GLN A 271 21.37 -3.02 -7.76
CA GLN A 271 22.31 -3.63 -6.81
C GLN A 271 22.25 -5.14 -6.80
N ASN A 272 21.06 -5.73 -6.97
CA ASN A 272 20.86 -7.16 -6.89
C ASN A 272 20.77 -7.86 -8.25
N ARG A 273 20.85 -7.12 -9.37
CA ARG A 273 20.62 -7.64 -10.72
C ARG A 273 21.46 -8.89 -11.05
N ALA A 274 22.71 -8.92 -10.63
CA ALA A 274 23.61 -10.06 -10.86
C ALA A 274 23.12 -11.35 -10.14
N ASN A 275 22.41 -11.19 -9.01
CA ASN A 275 21.91 -12.30 -8.20
C ASN A 275 20.48 -12.74 -8.59
N LEU A 276 19.79 -11.98 -9.45
CA LEU A 276 18.40 -12.26 -9.84
C LEU A 276 18.28 -13.37 -10.88
N GLY A 277 19.40 -13.79 -11.51
CA GLY A 277 19.41 -14.84 -12.53
C GLY A 277 18.42 -14.55 -13.66
N TRP A 278 17.62 -15.55 -14.04
CA TRP A 278 16.62 -15.43 -15.11
C TRP A 278 15.52 -14.39 -14.82
N SER A 279 15.25 -14.08 -13.56
CA SER A 279 14.24 -13.08 -13.20
C SER A 279 14.65 -11.64 -13.56
N ALA A 280 15.92 -11.39 -13.88
CA ALA A 280 16.37 -10.13 -14.49
C ALA A 280 15.86 -9.96 -15.94
N VAL A 281 15.39 -11.04 -16.57
CA VAL A 281 14.90 -11.06 -17.96
C VAL A 281 13.57 -10.32 -18.12
N PHE A 282 12.80 -10.09 -17.04
CA PHE A 282 11.50 -9.40 -17.13
C PHE A 282 11.62 -7.96 -17.66
N ALA A 283 12.64 -7.20 -17.24
CA ALA A 283 12.78 -5.83 -17.73
C ALA A 283 13.01 -5.80 -19.26
N GLY A 284 12.18 -5.03 -19.97
CA GLY A 284 12.26 -4.87 -21.43
C GLY A 284 11.35 -5.81 -22.24
N HIS A 285 10.53 -6.64 -21.61
CA HIS A 285 9.66 -7.63 -22.30
C HIS A 285 8.17 -7.40 -22.00
N PRO A 286 7.48 -6.45 -22.66
CA PRO A 286 6.17 -5.96 -22.27
C PRO A 286 5.07 -7.04 -22.20
N LEU A 287 5.13 -8.07 -23.05
CA LEU A 287 4.17 -9.18 -23.01
C LEU A 287 4.41 -10.08 -21.78
N LEU A 288 5.66 -10.38 -21.47
CA LEU A 288 6.03 -11.16 -20.30
C LEU A 288 5.69 -10.41 -19.02
N ASP A 289 5.91 -9.09 -19.00
CA ASP A 289 5.57 -8.20 -17.90
C ASP A 289 4.05 -8.19 -17.67
N ALA A 290 3.26 -8.06 -18.75
CA ALA A 290 1.80 -8.11 -18.66
C ALA A 290 1.30 -9.47 -18.14
N LEU A 291 1.88 -10.57 -18.59
CA LEU A 291 1.57 -11.91 -18.07
C LEU A 291 1.95 -12.04 -16.59
N THR A 292 3.09 -11.51 -16.18
CA THR A 292 3.54 -11.55 -14.78
C THR A 292 2.57 -10.79 -13.86
N ILE A 293 2.13 -9.59 -14.27
CA ILE A 293 1.12 -8.85 -13.52
C ILE A 293 -0.21 -9.60 -13.50
N ALA A 294 -0.67 -10.14 -14.66
CA ALA A 294 -1.89 -10.94 -14.71
C ALA A 294 -1.82 -12.18 -13.80
N MET A 295 -0.67 -12.83 -13.70
CA MET A 295 -0.43 -13.94 -12.76
C MET A 295 -0.50 -13.49 -11.31
N ALA A 296 0.08 -12.32 -10.97
CA ALA A 296 -0.04 -11.75 -9.62
C ALA A 296 -1.50 -11.46 -9.26
N VAL A 297 -2.28 -10.93 -10.22
CA VAL A 297 -3.74 -10.73 -10.04
C VAL A 297 -4.44 -12.07 -9.85
N ALA A 298 -4.13 -13.08 -10.67
CA ALA A 298 -4.74 -14.41 -10.57
C ALA A 298 -4.43 -15.09 -9.21
N VAL A 299 -3.22 -14.94 -8.72
CA VAL A 299 -2.80 -15.47 -7.41
C VAL A 299 -3.55 -14.78 -6.26
N CYS A 300 -3.79 -13.47 -6.36
CA CYS A 300 -4.50 -12.70 -5.32
C CYS A 300 -6.03 -12.83 -5.40
N ALA A 301 -6.59 -12.73 -6.61
CA ALA A 301 -8.04 -12.72 -6.84
C ALA A 301 -8.62 -14.12 -7.04
N GLY A 302 -7.81 -15.07 -7.46
CA GLY A 302 -8.22 -16.37 -8.00
C GLY A 302 -8.39 -16.30 -9.53
N PRO A 303 -7.89 -17.32 -10.28
CA PRO A 303 -7.92 -17.31 -11.74
C PRO A 303 -9.33 -17.26 -12.33
N PHE A 304 -10.29 -17.99 -11.77
CA PHE A 304 -11.67 -17.97 -12.27
C PHE A 304 -12.37 -16.64 -12.00
N VAL A 305 -12.07 -15.97 -10.87
CA VAL A 305 -12.59 -14.63 -10.57
C VAL A 305 -12.00 -13.60 -11.53
N LEU A 306 -10.71 -13.72 -11.87
CA LEU A 306 -10.07 -12.88 -12.91
C LEU A 306 -10.70 -13.11 -14.28
N LEU A 307 -10.95 -14.35 -14.68
CA LEU A 307 -11.63 -14.68 -15.94
C LEU A 307 -13.04 -14.10 -15.99
N LEU A 308 -13.81 -14.18 -14.90
CA LEU A 308 -15.13 -13.53 -14.80
C LEU A 308 -15.01 -12.01 -14.95
N GLY A 309 -14.02 -11.37 -14.31
CA GLY A 309 -13.77 -9.95 -14.45
C GLY A 309 -13.46 -9.54 -15.88
N THR A 310 -12.58 -10.29 -16.55
CA THR A 310 -12.19 -10.07 -17.94
C THR A 310 -13.39 -10.27 -18.90
N ALA A 311 -14.13 -11.37 -18.75
CA ALA A 311 -15.32 -11.65 -19.55
C ALA A 311 -16.41 -10.59 -19.33
N GLY A 312 -16.63 -10.15 -18.09
CA GLY A 312 -17.55 -9.07 -17.75
C GLY A 312 -17.13 -7.72 -18.34
N PHE A 313 -15.83 -7.41 -18.33
CA PHE A 313 -15.29 -6.23 -18.99
C PHE A 313 -15.56 -6.26 -20.51
N VAL A 314 -15.21 -7.35 -21.18
CA VAL A 314 -15.45 -7.53 -22.61
C VAL A 314 -16.95 -7.42 -22.94
N SER A 315 -17.81 -8.11 -22.18
CA SER A 315 -19.26 -8.08 -22.39
C SER A 315 -19.85 -6.68 -22.25
N SER A 316 -19.37 -5.90 -21.27
CA SER A 316 -19.82 -4.52 -21.06
C SER A 316 -19.36 -3.59 -22.17
N SER A 317 -18.17 -3.81 -22.72
CA SER A 317 -17.62 -3.04 -23.84
C SER A 317 -18.38 -3.29 -25.16
N LEU A 318 -18.77 -4.53 -25.42
CA LEU A 318 -19.51 -4.91 -26.62
C LEU A 318 -20.95 -4.36 -26.64
N LYS A 319 -21.65 -4.41 -25.50
CA LYS A 319 -23.05 -3.91 -25.39
C LYS A 319 -23.18 -2.40 -25.49
N LYS A 320 -22.18 -1.64 -25.09
CA LYS A 320 -22.30 -0.21 -24.82
C LYS A 320 -21.54 0.69 -25.78
N LYS A 321 -21.36 0.30 -27.06
CA LYS A 321 -20.67 1.12 -28.08
C LYS A 321 -21.08 2.62 -28.10
N ARG A 322 -22.30 2.96 -27.71
CA ARG A 322 -22.83 4.34 -27.68
C ARG A 322 -22.75 5.01 -26.29
N THR A 323 -22.62 4.22 -25.21
CA THR A 323 -22.61 4.71 -23.81
C THR A 323 -21.23 4.59 -23.15
N MET A 324 -20.22 4.06 -23.84
CA MET A 324 -18.88 3.87 -23.32
C MET A 324 -18.25 5.21 -22.87
N ILE A 325 -18.51 6.30 -23.57
CA ILE A 325 -18.03 7.65 -23.22
C ILE A 325 -18.58 8.12 -21.85
N LEU A 326 -19.78 7.68 -21.46
CA LEU A 326 -20.39 8.03 -20.16
C LEU A 326 -19.94 7.14 -18.99
N GLN A 327 -19.22 6.06 -19.27
CA GLN A 327 -18.78 5.07 -18.25
C GLN A 327 -17.26 4.96 -18.14
N TRP A 328 -16.51 5.77 -18.88
CA TRP A 328 -15.06 5.74 -18.88
C TRP A 328 -14.41 5.92 -17.48
N PRO A 329 -15.00 6.62 -16.46
CA PRO A 329 -14.35 6.70 -15.16
C PRO A 329 -14.04 5.32 -14.55
N HIS A 330 -14.87 4.32 -14.81
CA HIS A 330 -14.64 2.96 -14.32
C HIS A 330 -13.42 2.29 -14.96
N LEU A 331 -13.02 2.71 -16.19
CA LEU A 331 -11.81 2.22 -16.86
C LEU A 331 -10.54 2.68 -16.15
N LEU A 332 -10.59 3.74 -15.37
CA LEU A 332 -9.47 4.22 -14.58
C LEU A 332 -9.02 3.18 -13.54
N LEU A 333 -9.90 2.25 -13.13
CA LEU A 333 -9.52 1.13 -12.25
C LEU A 333 -8.58 0.12 -12.92
N ILE A 334 -8.43 0.17 -14.26
CA ILE A 334 -7.51 -0.69 -15.02
C ILE A 334 -6.12 -0.03 -15.15
N VAL A 335 -6.03 1.29 -15.00
CA VAL A 335 -4.77 2.04 -15.20
C VAL A 335 -3.63 1.55 -14.29
N PRO A 336 -3.86 1.17 -13.02
CA PRO A 336 -2.81 0.56 -12.21
C PRO A 336 -2.18 -0.68 -12.83
N PHE A 337 -2.95 -1.49 -13.60
CA PHE A 337 -2.40 -2.63 -14.33
C PHE A 337 -1.36 -2.18 -15.37
N LEU A 338 -1.72 -1.20 -16.18
CA LEU A 338 -0.83 -0.64 -17.20
C LEU A 338 0.42 0.01 -16.57
N PHE A 339 0.24 0.69 -15.44
CA PHE A 339 1.33 1.27 -14.68
C PHE A 339 2.31 0.20 -14.18
N HIS A 340 1.81 -0.89 -13.59
CA HIS A 340 2.67 -1.98 -13.11
C HIS A 340 3.41 -2.68 -14.25
N VAL A 341 2.74 -2.92 -15.40
CA VAL A 341 3.39 -3.46 -16.59
C VAL A 341 4.52 -2.54 -17.05
N PHE A 342 4.27 -1.23 -17.12
CA PHE A 342 5.28 -0.24 -17.50
C PHE A 342 6.43 -0.18 -16.50
N SER A 343 6.15 -0.18 -15.20
CA SER A 343 7.17 -0.12 -14.15
C SER A 343 8.02 -1.40 -14.10
N LEU A 344 7.43 -2.57 -14.37
CA LEU A 344 8.17 -3.83 -14.49
C LEU A 344 9.06 -3.82 -15.75
N TYR A 345 8.51 -3.37 -16.88
CA TYR A 345 9.26 -3.16 -18.12
C TYR A 345 10.49 -2.26 -17.94
N ARG A 346 10.36 -1.21 -17.14
CA ARG A 346 11.44 -0.26 -16.80
C ARG A 346 12.42 -0.79 -15.74
N GLY A 347 12.14 -1.93 -15.11
CA GLY A 347 12.91 -2.44 -13.97
C GLY A 347 12.77 -1.55 -12.71
N GLU A 348 11.68 -0.81 -12.58
CA GLU A 348 11.39 0.07 -11.43
C GLU A 348 10.68 -0.66 -10.30
N ILE A 349 10.13 -1.84 -10.56
CA ILE A 349 9.57 -2.76 -9.58
C ILE A 349 10.00 -4.20 -9.90
N GLN A 350 9.86 -5.08 -8.92
CA GLN A 350 10.10 -6.52 -9.09
C GLN A 350 8.88 -7.28 -8.56
N ILE A 351 8.37 -8.22 -9.35
CA ILE A 351 7.23 -9.06 -8.99
C ILE A 351 7.54 -10.50 -9.40
N PHE A 352 7.51 -11.43 -8.45
CA PHE A 352 7.71 -12.85 -8.69
C PHE A 352 6.52 -13.64 -8.14
N PRO A 353 5.43 -13.79 -8.93
CA PRO A 353 4.24 -14.50 -8.48
C PRO A 353 4.45 -16.02 -8.41
N LEU A 354 5.35 -16.56 -9.25
CA LEU A 354 5.68 -17.98 -9.33
C LEU A 354 7.16 -18.11 -9.66
N SER A 355 8.04 -18.25 -8.67
CA SER A 355 9.47 -18.34 -8.92
C SER A 355 10.15 -19.36 -8.02
N ALA A 356 11.26 -19.93 -8.49
CA ALA A 356 12.12 -20.80 -7.70
C ALA A 356 12.76 -20.08 -6.50
N PHE A 357 12.85 -18.75 -6.57
CA PHE A 357 13.36 -17.89 -5.49
C PHE A 357 12.30 -17.50 -4.48
N GLY A 358 11.04 -17.94 -4.66
CA GLY A 358 9.91 -17.62 -3.81
C GLY A 358 9.01 -16.51 -4.38
N LEU A 359 8.05 -16.09 -3.57
CA LEU A 359 7.09 -15.05 -3.90
C LEU A 359 7.69 -13.68 -3.56
N LEU A 360 7.50 -12.70 -4.43
CA LEU A 360 7.91 -11.31 -4.18
C LEU A 360 6.88 -10.35 -4.80
N ASN A 361 6.37 -9.43 -3.99
CA ASN A 361 5.44 -8.39 -4.39
C ASN A 361 4.17 -8.91 -5.09
N VAL A 362 3.75 -10.14 -4.80
CA VAL A 362 2.50 -10.72 -5.36
C VAL A 362 1.29 -9.88 -4.96
N ARG A 363 1.35 -9.20 -3.82
CA ARG A 363 0.33 -8.29 -3.32
C ARG A 363 0.02 -7.12 -4.27
N TYR A 364 0.92 -6.78 -5.20
CA TYR A 364 0.65 -5.80 -6.26
C TYR A 364 -0.46 -6.23 -7.21
N GLY A 365 -0.82 -7.51 -7.22
CA GLY A 365 -2.04 -7.99 -7.88
C GLY A 365 -3.34 -7.53 -7.22
N LEU A 366 -3.32 -7.14 -5.94
CA LEU A 366 -4.52 -6.88 -5.16
C LEU A 366 -5.30 -5.62 -5.56
N PRO A 367 -4.68 -4.46 -5.87
CA PRO A 367 -5.41 -3.26 -6.30
C PRO A 367 -6.31 -3.49 -7.53
N HIS A 368 -5.95 -4.43 -8.40
CA HIS A 368 -6.72 -4.76 -9.61
C HIS A 368 -8.04 -5.48 -9.30
N LEU A 369 -8.18 -6.01 -8.09
CA LEU A 369 -9.42 -6.64 -7.65
C LEU A 369 -10.61 -5.66 -7.65
N LEU A 370 -10.38 -4.34 -7.52
CA LEU A 370 -11.44 -3.34 -7.68
C LEU A 370 -12.07 -3.40 -9.08
N ALA A 371 -11.26 -3.45 -10.14
CA ALA A 371 -11.74 -3.58 -11.52
C ALA A 371 -12.41 -4.94 -11.73
N VAL A 372 -11.75 -6.02 -11.30
CA VAL A 372 -12.27 -7.39 -11.40
C VAL A 372 -13.63 -7.50 -10.71
N ALA A 373 -13.75 -7.00 -9.47
CA ALA A 373 -14.99 -7.05 -8.70
C ALA A 373 -16.10 -6.20 -9.31
N LEU A 374 -15.77 -5.05 -9.90
CA LEU A 374 -16.74 -4.21 -10.58
C LEU A 374 -17.26 -4.86 -11.86
N PHE A 375 -16.37 -5.45 -12.68
CA PHE A 375 -16.73 -5.95 -14.01
C PHE A 375 -17.26 -7.39 -13.99
N ALA A 376 -16.84 -8.26 -13.08
CA ALA A 376 -17.23 -9.68 -13.07
C ALA A 376 -18.75 -9.90 -13.13
N PRO A 377 -19.60 -9.20 -12.37
CA PRO A 377 -21.04 -9.37 -12.46
C PRO A 377 -21.64 -8.88 -13.80
N ALA A 378 -20.90 -8.12 -14.63
CA ALA A 378 -21.43 -7.59 -15.88
C ALA A 378 -21.78 -8.68 -16.91
N ILE A 379 -21.20 -9.85 -16.80
CA ILE A 379 -21.55 -11.02 -17.66
C ILE A 379 -23.03 -11.39 -17.53
N VAL A 380 -23.64 -11.17 -16.34
CA VAL A 380 -25.06 -11.43 -16.09
C VAL A 380 -25.97 -10.58 -16.98
N THR A 381 -25.49 -9.41 -17.41
CA THR A 381 -26.26 -8.51 -18.26
C THR A 381 -26.50 -9.08 -19.67
N LEU A 382 -25.81 -10.15 -20.07
CA LEU A 382 -26.08 -10.90 -21.30
C LEU A 382 -27.31 -11.80 -21.17
N CYS A 383 -27.72 -12.14 -19.97
CA CYS A 383 -28.85 -13.00 -19.67
C CYS A 383 -30.19 -12.23 -19.69
N LYS A 384 -31.31 -12.95 -19.85
CA LYS A 384 -32.67 -12.38 -19.84
C LYS A 384 -33.59 -13.20 -18.97
N GLY A 385 -34.63 -12.56 -18.42
CA GLY A 385 -35.69 -13.26 -17.69
C GLY A 385 -35.15 -14.05 -16.47
N LYS A 386 -35.61 -15.30 -16.32
CA LYS A 386 -35.24 -16.17 -15.19
C LYS A 386 -33.75 -16.56 -15.17
N SER A 387 -33.06 -16.55 -16.33
CA SER A 387 -31.65 -16.91 -16.43
C SER A 387 -30.72 -15.92 -15.68
N ILE A 388 -31.15 -14.68 -15.44
CA ILE A 388 -30.42 -13.71 -14.62
C ILE A 388 -30.18 -14.26 -13.21
N ARG A 389 -31.17 -14.88 -12.58
CA ARG A 389 -31.02 -15.45 -11.21
C ARG A 389 -29.98 -16.57 -11.20
N TRP A 390 -30.06 -17.47 -12.17
CA TRP A 390 -29.13 -18.60 -12.30
C TRP A 390 -27.70 -18.11 -12.59
N ALA A 391 -27.55 -17.08 -13.42
CA ALA A 391 -26.24 -16.48 -13.70
C ALA A 391 -25.63 -15.81 -12.46
N ILE A 392 -26.43 -15.09 -11.67
CA ILE A 392 -25.98 -14.51 -10.38
C ILE A 392 -25.54 -15.63 -9.43
N MET A 393 -26.38 -16.69 -9.27
CA MET A 393 -26.03 -17.82 -8.42
C MET A 393 -24.76 -18.53 -8.90
N GLY A 394 -24.60 -18.70 -10.22
CA GLY A 394 -23.39 -19.27 -10.81
C GLY A 394 -22.12 -18.46 -10.49
N ILE A 395 -22.18 -17.14 -10.62
CA ILE A 395 -21.04 -16.27 -10.23
C ILE A 395 -20.75 -16.42 -8.73
N CYS A 396 -21.76 -16.33 -7.87
CA CYS A 396 -21.57 -16.49 -6.43
C CYS A 396 -20.95 -17.85 -6.09
N LEU A 397 -21.39 -18.93 -6.76
CA LEU A 397 -20.84 -20.27 -6.59
C LEU A 397 -19.37 -20.34 -7.04
N ILE A 398 -19.04 -19.81 -8.22
CA ILE A 398 -17.65 -19.77 -8.73
C ILE A 398 -16.76 -19.00 -7.76
N VAL A 399 -17.20 -17.84 -7.27
CA VAL A 399 -16.46 -17.02 -6.29
C VAL A 399 -16.27 -17.80 -4.99
N ALA A 400 -17.31 -18.42 -4.46
CA ALA A 400 -17.24 -19.19 -3.22
C ALA A 400 -16.29 -20.39 -3.35
N LEU A 401 -16.38 -21.17 -4.45
CA LEU A 401 -15.49 -22.30 -4.72
C LEU A 401 -14.04 -21.84 -4.90
N GLN A 402 -13.82 -20.75 -5.64
CA GLN A 402 -12.47 -20.20 -5.85
C GLN A 402 -11.85 -19.71 -4.54
N TYR A 403 -12.59 -18.99 -3.70
CA TYR A 403 -12.08 -18.49 -2.43
C TYR A 403 -11.93 -19.62 -1.40
N GLY A 404 -12.82 -20.60 -1.40
CA GLY A 404 -12.66 -21.84 -0.64
C GLY A 404 -11.39 -22.60 -1.05
N TYR A 405 -11.10 -22.69 -2.35
CA TYR A 405 -9.87 -23.30 -2.86
C TYR A 405 -8.62 -22.55 -2.40
N LEU A 406 -8.62 -21.20 -2.42
CA LEU A 406 -7.47 -20.41 -1.97
C LEU A 406 -7.09 -20.65 -0.49
N ILE A 407 -8.01 -21.13 0.33
CA ILE A 407 -7.80 -21.43 1.75
C ILE A 407 -7.93 -22.91 2.08
N SER A 408 -8.05 -23.80 1.09
CA SER A 408 -8.26 -25.24 1.31
C SER A 408 -7.14 -25.89 2.13
N ASP A 409 -5.90 -25.45 1.90
CA ASP A 409 -4.72 -25.90 2.67
C ASP A 409 -4.43 -24.97 3.87
N GLY A 410 -5.39 -24.16 4.26
CA GLY A 410 -5.33 -23.18 5.34
C GLY A 410 -4.83 -21.80 4.89
N VAL A 411 -5.20 -20.77 5.65
CA VAL A 411 -4.86 -19.37 5.35
C VAL A 411 -3.36 -19.09 5.30
N ARG A 412 -2.55 -19.94 5.92
CA ARG A 412 -1.09 -19.85 5.88
C ARG A 412 -0.50 -20.16 4.50
N GLN A 413 -1.26 -20.79 3.61
CA GLN A 413 -0.85 -21.09 2.24
C GLN A 413 -1.22 -19.97 1.24
N LEU A 414 -1.94 -18.94 1.67
CA LEU A 414 -2.17 -17.76 0.84
C LEU A 414 -0.83 -17.17 0.37
N ALA A 415 -0.71 -16.92 -0.94
CA ALA A 415 0.54 -16.41 -1.51
C ALA A 415 0.99 -15.10 -0.87
N VAL A 416 0.05 -14.20 -0.58
CA VAL A 416 0.33 -12.94 0.14
C VAL A 416 0.81 -13.17 1.57
N PHE A 417 0.32 -14.20 2.28
CA PHE A 417 0.87 -14.56 3.60
C PHE A 417 2.27 -15.17 3.45
N GLN A 418 2.44 -16.11 2.52
CA GLN A 418 3.71 -16.80 2.30
C GLN A 418 4.84 -15.81 1.93
N GLU A 419 4.55 -14.80 1.12
CA GLU A 419 5.50 -13.74 0.79
C GLU A 419 6.01 -13.05 2.08
N GLY A 420 5.10 -12.57 2.92
CA GLY A 420 5.46 -11.88 4.15
C GLY A 420 6.19 -12.82 5.14
N TYR A 421 5.66 -14.02 5.34
CA TYR A 421 6.19 -14.99 6.29
C TYR A 421 7.60 -15.49 5.93
N ARG A 422 7.83 -15.85 4.66
CA ARG A 422 9.14 -16.31 4.20
C ARG A 422 10.21 -15.24 4.37
N ASN A 423 9.90 -14.00 4.00
CA ASN A 423 10.86 -12.90 3.99
C ASN A 423 11.02 -12.27 5.37
N GLY A 424 9.93 -12.03 6.09
CA GLY A 424 9.92 -11.28 7.35
C GLY A 424 10.12 -12.14 8.60
N VAL A 425 9.82 -13.45 8.55
CA VAL A 425 9.86 -14.34 9.72
C VAL A 425 10.77 -15.54 9.52
N ASN A 426 10.62 -16.27 8.41
CA ASN A 426 11.28 -17.57 8.23
C ASN A 426 12.63 -17.49 7.50
N SER A 427 13.05 -16.34 6.99
CA SER A 427 14.38 -16.20 6.39
C SER A 427 15.48 -16.32 7.44
N LYS A 428 16.69 -16.72 7.02
CA LYS A 428 17.88 -16.77 7.91
C LYS A 428 18.07 -15.41 8.58
N ALA A 429 18.05 -14.33 7.81
CA ALA A 429 18.22 -12.97 8.32
C ALA A 429 17.12 -12.55 9.33
N ALA A 430 15.87 -12.98 9.12
CA ALA A 430 14.79 -12.69 10.07
C ALA A 430 15.00 -13.42 11.41
N ARG A 431 15.41 -14.70 11.37
CA ARG A 431 15.71 -15.46 12.57
C ARG A 431 16.94 -14.92 13.34
N GLU A 432 17.96 -14.45 12.62
CA GLU A 432 19.13 -13.79 13.23
C GLU A 432 18.72 -12.50 13.95
N ARG A 433 17.92 -11.63 13.30
CA ARG A 433 17.36 -10.42 13.92
C ARG A 433 16.51 -10.73 15.16
N ALA A 434 15.68 -11.77 15.11
CA ALA A 434 14.86 -12.18 16.25
C ALA A 434 15.71 -12.61 17.45
N ARG A 435 16.84 -13.32 17.23
CA ARG A 435 17.78 -13.69 18.30
C ARG A 435 18.43 -12.47 18.92
N VAL A 436 18.88 -11.50 18.10
CA VAL A 436 19.43 -10.23 18.56
C VAL A 436 18.38 -9.45 19.37
N ALA A 437 17.15 -9.39 18.90
CA ALA A 437 16.06 -8.72 19.60
C ALA A 437 15.75 -9.38 20.96
N SER A 438 15.80 -10.72 21.03
CA SER A 438 15.64 -11.44 22.30
C SER A 438 16.77 -11.11 23.28
N PHE A 439 18.03 -11.16 22.83
CA PHE A 439 19.17 -10.79 23.66
C PHE A 439 19.05 -9.37 24.22
N LEU A 440 18.69 -8.38 23.36
CA LEU A 440 18.52 -6.98 23.79
C LEU A 440 17.31 -6.78 24.72
N ARG A 441 16.32 -7.64 24.67
CA ARG A 441 15.19 -7.62 25.61
C ARG A 441 15.61 -8.09 26.99
N ASP A 442 16.46 -9.13 27.02
CA ASP A 442 16.97 -9.72 28.26
C ASP A 442 18.11 -8.87 28.85
N ASN A 443 18.84 -8.13 28.00
CA ASN A 443 19.93 -7.23 28.33
C ASN A 443 19.68 -5.84 27.72
N PRO A 444 18.76 -5.05 28.28
CA PRO A 444 18.40 -3.76 27.69
C PRO A 444 19.55 -2.76 27.78
N PRO A 445 19.81 -1.98 26.69
CA PRO A 445 20.80 -0.93 26.69
C PRO A 445 20.60 0.07 27.83
N THR A 446 21.68 0.41 28.51
CA THR A 446 21.62 1.31 29.68
C THR A 446 21.52 2.79 29.29
N GLN A 447 22.08 3.16 28.11
CA GLN A 447 22.07 4.51 27.57
C GLN A 447 21.65 4.51 26.11
N MET A 448 22.32 5.29 25.24
CA MET A 448 22.02 5.32 23.81
C MET A 448 22.60 4.11 23.08
N THR A 449 21.90 3.68 22.06
CA THR A 449 22.34 2.61 21.15
C THR A 449 22.72 3.21 19.81
N LEU A 450 23.85 2.80 19.25
CA LEU A 450 24.26 3.17 17.88
C LEU A 450 23.96 1.99 16.93
N MET A 451 23.14 2.21 15.90
CA MET A 451 22.84 1.18 14.89
C MET A 451 22.35 1.79 13.59
N HIS A 452 22.57 1.10 12.47
CA HIS A 452 21.90 1.38 11.22
C HIS A 452 20.55 0.66 11.18
N THR A 453 19.44 1.39 10.96
CA THR A 453 18.09 0.83 11.07
C THR A 453 17.51 0.29 9.76
N GLY A 454 18.19 0.37 8.64
CA GLY A 454 17.71 -0.17 7.37
C GLY A 454 17.33 -1.67 7.48
N ALA A 455 18.32 -2.55 7.57
CA ALA A 455 18.07 -3.99 7.71
C ALA A 455 17.72 -4.40 9.14
N LEU A 456 18.18 -3.65 10.15
CA LEU A 456 17.97 -3.94 11.57
C LEU A 456 16.70 -3.29 12.17
N GLY A 457 15.95 -2.52 11.38
CA GLY A 457 14.71 -1.88 11.83
C GLY A 457 13.73 -2.79 12.58
N PRO A 458 13.51 -4.04 12.16
CA PRO A 458 12.65 -4.98 12.89
C PRO A 458 13.13 -5.35 14.30
N VAL A 459 14.43 -5.19 14.60
CA VAL A 459 14.99 -5.48 15.95
C VAL A 459 14.40 -4.52 16.99
N VAL A 460 14.19 -3.25 16.63
CA VAL A 460 13.76 -2.19 17.57
C VAL A 460 12.41 -2.50 18.23
N PRO A 461 11.29 -2.71 17.48
CA PRO A 461 10.02 -3.04 18.12
C PRO A 461 10.04 -4.41 18.82
N GLN A 462 10.83 -5.38 18.32
CA GLN A 462 10.91 -6.73 18.89
C GLN A 462 11.71 -6.79 20.19
N SER A 463 12.76 -5.95 20.36
CA SER A 463 13.58 -5.90 21.56
C SER A 463 12.97 -5.09 22.70
N GLY A 464 11.98 -4.25 22.41
CA GLY A 464 11.44 -3.33 23.39
C GLY A 464 12.14 -1.96 23.44
N MET A 465 13.18 -1.72 22.64
CA MET A 465 13.83 -0.41 22.53
C MET A 465 12.88 0.64 21.98
N ARG A 466 13.23 1.93 22.14
CA ARG A 466 12.57 3.10 21.55
C ARG A 466 13.50 3.82 20.62
N PHE A 467 12.98 4.43 19.54
CA PHE A 467 13.80 5.20 18.61
C PHE A 467 14.44 6.43 19.25
N SER A 468 13.81 7.02 20.26
CA SER A 468 14.40 8.12 21.07
C SER A 468 15.68 7.74 21.82
N LYS A 469 16.00 6.44 21.89
CA LYS A 469 17.24 5.92 22.49
C LYS A 469 18.23 5.38 21.46
N ILE A 470 18.03 5.69 20.17
CA ILE A 470 18.85 5.14 19.08
C ILE A 470 19.41 6.27 18.24
N ILE A 471 20.73 6.27 18.05
CA ILE A 471 21.41 7.06 17.04
C ILE A 471 21.44 6.21 15.76
N HIS A 472 20.79 6.71 14.70
CA HIS A 472 20.66 6.02 13.42
C HIS A 472 20.77 6.99 12.24
N GLU A 473 20.79 6.51 11.03
CA GLU A 473 21.00 7.23 9.77
C GLU A 473 20.08 8.45 9.54
N GLY A 474 18.98 8.56 10.27
CA GLY A 474 18.06 9.72 10.22
C GLY A 474 18.25 10.74 11.33
N THR A 475 19.20 10.57 12.24
CA THR A 475 19.42 11.47 13.38
C THR A 475 20.56 12.45 13.14
N ALA A 476 20.52 13.65 13.74
CA ALA A 476 21.57 14.66 13.60
C ALA A 476 22.93 14.13 14.08
N ARG A 477 22.94 13.39 15.18
CA ARG A 477 24.15 12.82 15.77
C ARG A 477 24.82 11.74 14.91
N TRP A 478 24.10 11.10 14.00
CA TRP A 478 24.66 10.16 13.04
C TRP A 478 25.72 10.81 12.14
N TYR A 479 25.48 12.05 11.73
CA TYR A 479 26.41 12.78 10.86
C TYR A 479 27.63 13.29 11.61
N GLN A 480 27.58 13.35 12.94
CA GLN A 480 28.70 13.77 13.82
C GLN A 480 29.63 12.60 14.21
N LEU A 481 29.34 11.37 13.77
CA LEU A 481 30.19 10.20 14.09
C LEU A 481 31.63 10.32 13.55
N ASP A 482 31.90 11.18 12.57
CA ASP A 482 33.28 11.42 12.09
C ASP A 482 34.18 12.07 13.14
N ASP A 483 33.59 12.75 14.13
CA ASP A 483 34.28 13.35 15.26
C ASP A 483 34.59 12.32 16.38
N GLY A 484 34.06 11.11 16.28
CA GLY A 484 34.23 10.03 17.27
C GLY A 484 32.90 9.38 17.71
N ILE A 485 33.00 8.29 18.45
CA ILE A 485 31.82 7.62 19.04
C ILE A 485 31.39 8.39 20.30
N PRO A 486 30.17 8.94 20.37
CA PRO A 486 29.67 9.68 21.51
C PRO A 486 29.83 8.93 22.86
N GLU A 487 30.08 9.70 23.92
CA GLU A 487 30.34 9.16 25.26
C GLU A 487 29.12 8.41 25.88
N ASP A 488 27.91 8.83 25.55
CA ASP A 488 26.66 8.28 26.07
C ASP A 488 26.17 7.03 25.32
N ILE A 489 26.99 6.45 24.43
CA ILE A 489 26.66 5.17 23.79
C ILE A 489 27.07 4.01 24.69
N SER A 490 26.08 3.20 25.09
CA SER A 490 26.29 1.96 25.82
C SER A 490 26.42 0.75 24.90
N ASP A 491 25.71 0.75 23.76
CA ASP A 491 25.62 -0.40 22.86
C ASP A 491 25.82 0.01 21.40
N VAL A 492 26.54 -0.83 20.64
CA VAL A 492 26.71 -0.70 19.19
C VAL A 492 26.25 -1.98 18.52
N ILE A 493 25.25 -1.88 17.62
CA ILE A 493 24.74 -3.03 16.89
C ILE A 493 25.15 -2.89 15.44
N LEU A 494 25.98 -3.82 14.97
CA LEU A 494 26.55 -3.84 13.64
C LEU A 494 26.01 -5.00 12.81
N GLN A 495 25.62 -4.73 11.61
CA GLN A 495 25.41 -5.76 10.60
C GLN A 495 26.51 -5.65 9.55
N GLN A 496 27.23 -6.74 9.31
CA GLN A 496 28.35 -6.77 8.36
C GLN A 496 27.92 -6.23 6.98
N GLY A 497 28.67 -5.21 6.50
CA GLY A 497 28.45 -4.57 5.21
C GLY A 497 27.37 -3.49 5.20
N ASP A 498 26.71 -3.19 6.32
CA ASP A 498 25.82 -2.04 6.41
C ASP A 498 26.61 -0.71 6.43
N PRO A 499 25.94 0.45 6.24
CA PRO A 499 26.60 1.75 6.26
C PRO A 499 27.38 2.06 7.55
N LEU A 500 26.91 1.59 8.72
CA LEU A 500 27.61 1.77 9.97
C LEU A 500 28.88 0.92 10.06
N ASP A 501 28.79 -0.37 9.75
CA ASP A 501 29.94 -1.28 9.71
C ASP A 501 31.00 -0.79 8.72
N THR A 502 30.58 -0.35 7.55
CA THR A 502 31.48 0.21 6.52
C THR A 502 32.19 1.46 7.04
N ARG A 503 31.45 2.42 7.65
CA ARG A 503 32.00 3.66 8.19
C ARG A 503 33.02 3.38 9.31
N LEU A 504 32.68 2.47 10.23
CA LEU A 504 33.56 2.10 11.34
C LEU A 504 34.84 1.37 10.88
N ARG A 505 34.77 0.60 9.79
CA ARG A 505 35.95 -0.09 9.24
C ARG A 505 36.88 0.83 8.46
N VAL A 506 36.35 1.81 7.75
CA VAL A 506 37.15 2.73 6.92
C VAL A 506 37.86 3.76 7.79
N SER A 507 37.28 4.21 8.89
CA SER A 507 37.89 5.17 9.82
C SER A 507 38.77 4.44 10.85
N THR A 508 40.07 4.72 10.82
CA THR A 508 41.05 4.21 11.81
C THR A 508 40.73 4.70 13.23
N THR A 509 40.29 5.97 13.35
CA THR A 509 39.88 6.56 14.64
C THR A 509 38.67 5.82 15.22
N LEU A 510 37.59 5.69 14.47
CA LEU A 510 36.38 5.03 14.93
C LEU A 510 36.60 3.54 15.22
N SER A 511 37.40 2.83 14.41
CA SER A 511 37.75 1.44 14.68
C SER A 511 38.58 1.24 15.94
N GLY A 512 39.52 2.18 16.19
CA GLY A 512 40.32 2.21 17.42
C GLY A 512 39.47 2.48 18.67
N GLU A 513 38.57 3.47 18.61
CA GLU A 513 37.61 3.75 19.69
C GLU A 513 36.68 2.57 19.95
N LEU A 514 36.15 1.95 18.88
CA LEU A 514 35.27 0.77 19.02
C LEU A 514 36.00 -0.37 19.73
N ALA A 515 37.24 -0.68 19.34
CA ALA A 515 38.04 -1.76 19.93
C ALA A 515 38.43 -1.47 21.38
N SER A 516 38.76 -0.20 21.70
CA SER A 516 39.19 0.21 23.05
C SER A 516 38.02 0.27 24.04
N ARG A 517 36.85 0.79 23.62
CA ARG A 517 35.74 1.14 24.51
C ARG A 517 34.64 0.08 24.56
N PHE A 518 34.56 -0.83 23.59
CA PHE A 518 33.48 -1.81 23.49
C PHE A 518 34.01 -3.25 23.43
N GLN A 519 33.19 -4.20 23.88
CA GLN A 519 33.45 -5.65 23.79
C GLN A 519 32.26 -6.36 23.18
N GLU A 520 32.52 -7.39 22.40
CA GLU A 520 31.47 -8.21 21.78
C GLU A 520 30.79 -9.08 22.85
N GLN A 521 29.45 -8.95 22.96
CA GLN A 521 28.61 -9.73 23.86
C GLN A 521 27.81 -10.78 23.12
N LEU A 522 27.48 -10.52 21.85
CA LEU A 522 26.72 -11.43 21.02
C LEU A 522 27.16 -11.35 19.56
N SER A 523 27.32 -12.51 18.91
CA SER A 523 27.47 -12.64 17.47
C SER A 523 26.48 -13.65 16.92
N VAL A 524 25.63 -13.21 15.97
CA VAL A 524 24.62 -14.05 15.35
C VAL A 524 24.62 -13.83 13.84
N GLY A 525 25.14 -14.82 13.10
CA GLY A 525 25.29 -14.70 11.66
C GLY A 525 26.22 -13.54 11.28
N ASN A 526 25.67 -12.52 10.63
CA ASN A 526 26.40 -11.31 10.26
C ASN A 526 26.11 -10.11 11.17
N ILE A 527 25.44 -10.32 12.31
CA ILE A 527 25.08 -9.26 13.26
C ILE A 527 25.90 -9.42 14.54
N ARG A 528 26.50 -8.34 15.03
CA ARG A 528 27.25 -8.28 16.28
C ARG A 528 26.66 -7.22 17.21
N VAL A 529 26.56 -7.54 18.47
CA VAL A 529 26.19 -6.63 19.54
C VAL A 529 27.43 -6.40 20.41
N LEU A 530 27.86 -5.15 20.47
CA LEU A 530 29.00 -4.69 21.23
C LEU A 530 28.49 -3.83 22.37
N VAL A 531 28.96 -4.09 23.59
CA VAL A 531 28.58 -3.37 24.80
C VAL A 531 29.80 -2.66 25.35
N ARG A 532 29.60 -1.47 25.92
CA ARG A 532 30.68 -0.67 26.50
C ARG A 532 31.38 -1.46 27.61
N LYS A 533 32.71 -1.44 27.61
CA LYS A 533 33.52 -1.99 28.70
C LYS A 533 33.31 -1.15 29.97
N ASN A 534 33.17 -1.80 31.11
CA ASN A 534 33.08 -1.15 32.42
C ASN A 534 34.39 -0.43 32.80
#